data_9c55f5164a28b7b77d032794172a35e5
#
_entry.id   9c55f5164a28b7b77d032794172a35e5
#
_cell.length_a   1.000
_cell.length_b   1.000
_cell.length_c   1.000
_cell.angle_alpha   90.00
_cell.angle_beta   90.00
_cell.angle_gamma   90.00
#
_symmetry.space_group_name_H-M   'P 1'
#
loop_
_entity.id
_entity.type
_entity.pdbx_description
1 polymer ?
#
loop_
_entity_poly.entity_id
_entity_poly.type
_entity_poly.pdbx_seq_one_letter_code
_entity_poly.pdbx_strand_id
1 'polypeptide(L)'
;MKRSAFLIFLAALLLLPSCMSWFLKQPTFVLKEVSITRFSLAEVHFLFGIEVQNPNSFDLNLVALEYTVYFNEREVGKGRIDKETQIAKGSSTLVQVPLQTDFKNLGDPLRLVLGGQDLKYKIEGAAVIKASLGTATYPFSKSDLIKIKK
;
A
#
# COMPACT_ATOMS: atom_id res chain seq x y z
N MET A 1 19.18 -45.26 27.27
CA MET A 1 18.29 -44.19 27.76
C MET A 1 18.76 -42.76 27.47
N LYS A 2 20.06 -42.42 27.55
CA LYS A 2 20.57 -41.03 27.27
C LYS A 2 20.48 -40.59 25.80
N ARG A 3 20.58 -41.51 24.84
CA ARG A 3 20.49 -41.19 23.38
C ARG A 3 19.08 -40.82 22.92
N SER A 4 18.04 -41.44 23.50
CA SER A 4 16.65 -41.12 23.16
C SER A 4 16.22 -39.76 23.69
N ALA A 5 16.67 -39.34 24.87
CA ALA A 5 16.41 -38.04 25.45
C ALA A 5 17.06 -36.89 24.62
N PHE A 6 18.26 -37.14 24.07
CA PHE A 6 18.95 -36.16 23.22
C PHE A 6 18.24 -35.96 21.87
N LEU A 7 17.71 -37.04 21.26
CA LEU A 7 16.96 -36.99 20.02
C LEU A 7 15.60 -36.27 20.19
N ILE A 8 14.92 -36.46 21.34
CA ILE A 8 13.68 -35.78 21.66
C ILE A 8 13.95 -34.28 21.89
N PHE A 9 15.04 -33.92 22.56
CA PHE A 9 15.43 -32.51 22.76
C PHE A 9 15.81 -31.83 21.46
N LEU A 10 16.51 -32.51 20.55
CA LEU A 10 16.85 -31.98 19.22
C LEU A 10 15.61 -31.84 18.33
N ALA A 11 14.64 -32.76 18.40
CA ALA A 11 13.37 -32.67 17.67
C ALA A 11 12.49 -31.52 18.20
N ALA A 12 12.48 -31.26 19.51
CA ALA A 12 11.77 -30.13 20.13
C ALA A 12 12.37 -28.78 19.73
N LEU A 13 13.66 -28.70 19.49
CA LEU A 13 14.33 -27.49 19.03
C LEU A 13 14.00 -27.14 17.56
N LEU A 14 13.67 -28.13 16.75
CA LEU A 14 13.24 -27.94 15.35
C LEU A 14 11.76 -27.54 15.20
N LEU A 15 10.98 -27.63 16.29
CA LEU A 15 9.56 -27.23 16.34
C LEU A 15 9.35 -25.81 16.87
N LEU A 16 10.39 -24.96 16.89
CA LEU A 16 10.23 -23.53 17.15
C LEU A 16 9.88 -22.81 15.83
N PRO A 17 8.61 -22.83 15.37
CA PRO A 17 8.24 -22.05 14.22
C PRO A 17 8.16 -20.61 14.66
N SER A 18 9.03 -19.80 14.11
CA SER A 18 8.88 -18.36 13.83
C SER A 18 7.77 -17.62 14.61
N CYS A 19 7.93 -17.51 15.94
CA CYS A 19 7.12 -16.58 16.73
C CYS A 19 7.43 -15.09 16.45
N MET A 20 8.15 -14.79 15.38
CA MET A 20 8.57 -13.42 15.05
C MET A 20 7.43 -12.57 14.49
N SER A 21 6.38 -13.18 13.94
CA SER A 21 5.21 -12.44 13.43
C SER A 21 4.29 -11.90 14.53
N TRP A 22 4.41 -12.36 15.76
CA TRP A 22 3.56 -11.91 16.87
C TRP A 22 3.93 -10.52 17.40
N PHE A 23 5.16 -10.07 17.23
CA PHE A 23 5.62 -8.78 17.77
C PHE A 23 5.39 -7.61 16.81
N LEU A 24 5.24 -7.84 15.51
CA LEU A 24 5.03 -6.81 14.51
C LEU A 24 3.56 -6.77 14.08
N LYS A 25 2.83 -5.78 14.57
CA LYS A 25 1.47 -5.49 14.09
C LYS A 25 1.54 -4.93 12.69
N GLN A 26 0.68 -5.45 11.81
CA GLN A 26 0.62 -5.00 10.41
C GLN A 26 0.24 -3.52 10.32
N PRO A 27 0.97 -2.71 9.55
CA PRO A 27 0.56 -1.33 9.26
C PRO A 27 -0.79 -1.28 8.55
N THR A 28 -1.57 -0.24 8.83
CA THR A 28 -2.85 -0.02 8.16
C THR A 28 -2.68 1.06 7.09
N PHE A 29 -3.27 0.83 5.93
CA PHE A 29 -3.27 1.77 4.81
C PHE A 29 -4.67 2.33 4.63
N VAL A 30 -4.81 3.65 4.62
CA VAL A 30 -6.09 4.34 4.45
C VAL A 30 -5.94 5.38 3.35
N LEU A 31 -6.77 5.28 2.31
CA LEU A 31 -6.81 6.30 1.28
C LEU A 31 -7.58 7.51 1.81
N LYS A 32 -6.94 8.67 1.85
CA LYS A 32 -7.49 9.92 2.41
C LYS A 32 -7.96 10.88 1.33
N GLU A 33 -7.22 10.97 0.24
CA GLU A 33 -7.48 11.95 -0.79
C GLU A 33 -7.08 11.46 -2.18
N VAL A 34 -7.77 11.96 -3.18
CA VAL A 34 -7.41 11.82 -4.59
C VAL A 34 -7.58 13.20 -5.23
N SER A 35 -6.54 13.69 -5.87
CA SER A 35 -6.56 14.98 -6.58
C SER A 35 -5.97 14.86 -7.98
N ILE A 36 -6.42 15.73 -8.88
CA ILE A 36 -5.85 15.89 -10.20
C ILE A 36 -4.89 17.08 -10.13
N THR A 37 -3.60 16.83 -10.35
CA THR A 37 -2.55 17.84 -10.26
C THR A 37 -2.22 18.49 -11.59
N ARG A 38 -2.44 17.77 -12.69
CA ARG A 38 -2.28 18.26 -14.05
C ARG A 38 -3.28 17.57 -14.97
N PHE A 39 -3.82 18.35 -15.90
CA PHE A 39 -4.72 17.87 -16.94
C PHE A 39 -4.30 18.47 -18.29
N SER A 40 -4.12 17.62 -19.30
CA SER A 40 -3.85 18.03 -20.68
C SER A 40 -4.60 17.12 -21.67
N LEU A 41 -4.57 17.43 -22.95
CA LEU A 41 -5.20 16.59 -23.98
C LEU A 41 -4.45 15.26 -24.20
N ALA A 42 -3.20 15.15 -23.72
CA ALA A 42 -2.37 13.96 -23.87
C ALA A 42 -2.39 13.09 -22.62
N GLU A 43 -2.34 13.69 -21.42
CA GLU A 43 -2.11 13.01 -20.16
C GLU A 43 -2.86 13.65 -18.99
N VAL A 44 -3.12 12.85 -17.98
CA VAL A 44 -3.68 13.28 -16.69
C VAL A 44 -2.78 12.79 -15.57
N HIS A 45 -2.49 13.69 -14.62
CA HIS A 45 -1.72 13.38 -13.42
C HIS A 45 -2.63 13.39 -12.20
N PHE A 46 -2.66 12.27 -11.50
CA PHE A 46 -3.34 12.11 -10.23
C PHE A 46 -2.34 12.08 -9.09
N LEU A 47 -2.78 12.50 -7.93
CA LEU A 47 -2.05 12.36 -6.68
C LEU A 47 -2.99 11.71 -5.66
N PHE A 48 -2.61 10.52 -5.17
CA PHE A 48 -3.33 9.81 -4.13
C PHE A 48 -2.61 10.02 -2.79
N GLY A 49 -3.35 10.41 -1.76
CA GLY A 49 -2.84 10.50 -0.40
C GLY A 49 -3.20 9.23 0.38
N ILE A 50 -2.20 8.37 0.64
CA ILE A 50 -2.35 7.16 1.43
C ILE A 50 -1.77 7.42 2.82
N GLU A 51 -2.64 7.40 3.84
CA GLU A 51 -2.20 7.42 5.23
C GLU A 51 -1.74 6.03 5.64
N VAL A 52 -0.48 5.92 6.05
CA VAL A 52 0.09 4.70 6.61
C VAL A 52 0.12 4.84 8.13
N GLN A 53 -0.60 3.98 8.83
CA GLN A 53 -0.72 3.99 10.28
C GLN A 53 0.18 2.92 10.89
N ASN A 54 0.97 3.29 11.88
CA ASN A 54 1.86 2.40 12.62
C ASN A 54 1.26 2.03 13.99
N PRO A 55 0.65 0.84 14.16
CA PRO A 55 0.08 0.41 15.42
C PRO A 55 1.13 -0.14 16.42
N ASN A 56 2.42 -0.09 16.07
CA ASN A 56 3.49 -0.64 16.89
C ASN A 56 4.01 0.40 17.89
N SER A 57 4.69 -0.09 18.93
CA SER A 57 5.36 0.73 19.95
C SER A 57 6.78 1.19 19.55
N PHE A 58 7.17 0.95 18.30
CA PHE A 58 8.45 1.33 17.70
C PHE A 58 8.23 1.93 16.31
N ASP A 59 9.22 2.68 15.83
CA ASP A 59 9.17 3.34 14.53
C ASP A 59 9.27 2.33 13.39
N LEU A 60 8.58 2.62 12.29
CA LEU A 60 8.66 1.92 11.02
C LEU A 60 9.22 2.85 9.96
N ASN A 61 9.95 2.29 8.99
CA ASN A 61 10.38 3.02 7.80
C ASN A 61 9.73 2.37 6.57
N LEU A 62 8.89 3.12 5.87
CA LEU A 62 8.44 2.75 4.54
C LEU A 62 9.61 2.98 3.59
N VAL A 63 10.15 1.91 3.01
CA VAL A 63 11.33 1.96 2.13
C VAL A 63 10.93 2.07 0.67
N ALA A 64 9.89 1.34 0.29
CA ALA A 64 9.33 1.37 -1.06
C ALA A 64 7.83 1.10 -1.04
N LEU A 65 7.12 1.63 -2.03
CA LEU A 65 5.71 1.41 -2.27
C LEU A 65 5.50 1.14 -3.76
N GLU A 66 5.10 -0.08 -4.12
CA GLU A 66 4.66 -0.44 -5.46
C GLU A 66 3.14 -0.40 -5.51
N TYR A 67 2.57 0.12 -6.59
CA TYR A 67 1.12 0.27 -6.72
C TYR A 67 0.64 0.16 -8.15
N THR A 68 -0.61 -0.28 -8.27
CA THR A 68 -1.40 -0.29 -9.51
C THR A 68 -2.73 0.39 -9.23
N VAL A 69 -3.17 1.26 -10.14
CA VAL A 69 -4.43 1.99 -10.03
C VAL A 69 -5.39 1.53 -11.11
N TYR A 70 -6.64 1.32 -10.70
CA TYR A 70 -7.74 0.92 -11.57
C TYR A 70 -8.86 1.95 -11.48
N PHE A 71 -9.48 2.26 -12.60
CA PHE A 71 -10.76 2.97 -12.70
C PHE A 71 -11.80 2.05 -13.32
N ASN A 72 -12.93 1.83 -12.63
CA ASN A 72 -13.97 0.88 -13.05
C ASN A 72 -13.39 -0.48 -13.46
N GLU A 73 -12.49 -1.03 -12.60
CA GLU A 73 -11.83 -2.34 -12.78
C GLU A 73 -10.81 -2.41 -13.94
N ARG A 74 -10.63 -1.32 -14.69
CA ARG A 74 -9.62 -1.22 -15.74
C ARG A 74 -8.34 -0.61 -15.18
N GLU A 75 -7.20 -1.29 -15.40
CA GLU A 75 -5.88 -0.74 -15.06
C GLU A 75 -5.64 0.55 -15.87
N VAL A 76 -5.30 1.63 -15.15
CA VAL A 76 -4.99 2.93 -15.73
C VAL A 76 -3.55 3.34 -15.55
N GLY A 77 -2.84 2.66 -14.67
CA GLY A 77 -1.41 2.85 -14.51
C GLY A 77 -0.86 2.20 -13.24
N LYS A 78 0.44 2.16 -13.17
CA LYS A 78 1.21 1.62 -12.05
C LYS A 78 2.45 2.46 -11.81
N GLY A 79 2.99 2.36 -10.61
CA GLY A 79 4.19 3.09 -10.25
C GLY A 79 4.88 2.50 -9.03
N ARG A 80 6.00 3.14 -8.70
CA ARG A 80 6.82 2.80 -7.54
C ARG A 80 7.37 4.07 -6.92
N ILE A 81 7.40 4.11 -5.60
CA ILE A 81 8.06 5.15 -4.80
C ILE A 81 9.17 4.47 -4.02
N ASP A 82 10.40 4.94 -4.19
CA ASP A 82 11.60 4.49 -3.47
C ASP A 82 12.10 5.60 -2.53
N LYS A 83 11.19 6.27 -1.85
CA LYS A 83 11.50 7.33 -0.88
C LYS A 83 11.29 6.80 0.52
N GLU A 84 12.37 6.69 1.29
CA GLU A 84 12.27 6.29 2.69
C GLU A 84 11.47 7.35 3.48
N THR A 85 10.43 6.88 4.17
CA THR A 85 9.54 7.71 4.96
C THR A 85 9.36 7.07 6.33
N GLN A 86 9.79 7.77 7.38
CA GLN A 86 9.61 7.32 8.75
C GLN A 86 8.16 7.49 9.20
N ILE A 87 7.65 6.47 9.88
CA ILE A 87 6.33 6.45 10.50
C ILE A 87 6.55 6.19 11.98
N ALA A 88 6.45 7.24 12.79
CA ALA A 88 6.72 7.16 14.21
C ALA A 88 5.77 6.16 14.91
N LYS A 89 6.22 5.61 16.03
CA LYS A 89 5.43 4.68 16.86
C LYS A 89 4.07 5.25 17.21
N GLY A 90 3.01 4.45 17.05
CA GLY A 90 1.64 4.84 17.38
C GLY A 90 1.09 6.02 16.56
N SER A 91 1.76 6.39 15.46
CA SER A 91 1.42 7.54 14.62
C SER A 91 1.01 7.12 13.21
N SER A 92 0.61 8.10 12.41
CA SER A 92 0.37 7.92 10.98
C SER A 92 1.15 8.96 10.17
N THR A 93 1.44 8.62 8.92
CA THR A 93 2.11 9.50 7.96
C THR A 93 1.39 9.44 6.63
N LEU A 94 1.13 10.60 6.01
CA LEU A 94 0.54 10.69 4.68
C LEU A 94 1.64 10.49 3.63
N VAL A 95 1.49 9.47 2.81
CA VAL A 95 2.35 9.16 1.68
C VAL A 95 1.65 9.56 0.40
N GLN A 96 2.27 10.46 -0.37
CA GLN A 96 1.73 10.91 -1.65
C GLN A 96 2.19 9.98 -2.78
N VAL A 97 1.23 9.45 -3.52
CA VAL A 97 1.40 8.45 -4.57
C VAL A 97 0.99 9.08 -5.90
N PRO A 98 1.96 9.51 -6.73
CA PRO A 98 1.66 10.11 -8.03
C PRO A 98 1.27 9.03 -9.05
N LEU A 99 0.34 9.34 -9.94
CA LEU A 99 0.00 8.53 -11.10
C LEU A 99 -0.07 9.44 -12.32
N GLN A 100 0.73 9.12 -13.33
CA GLN A 100 0.60 9.68 -14.67
C GLN A 100 -0.03 8.62 -15.58
N THR A 101 -1.04 9.02 -16.35
CA THR A 101 -1.70 8.13 -17.29
C THR A 101 -2.07 8.90 -18.57
N ASP A 102 -1.98 8.19 -19.70
CA ASP A 102 -2.42 8.75 -20.98
C ASP A 102 -3.94 8.87 -21.02
N PHE A 103 -4.42 9.93 -21.66
CA PHE A 103 -5.83 10.17 -21.87
C PHE A 103 -6.56 8.98 -22.56
N LYS A 104 -5.85 8.26 -23.44
CA LYS A 104 -6.35 7.07 -24.12
C LYS A 104 -6.65 5.91 -23.14
N ASN A 105 -5.89 5.80 -22.05
CA ASN A 105 -6.09 4.76 -21.05
C ASN A 105 -7.30 5.04 -20.15
N LEU A 106 -7.73 6.31 -20.06
CA LEU A 106 -8.90 6.72 -19.30
C LEU A 106 -10.23 6.40 -20.02
N GLY A 107 -10.26 6.34 -21.35
CA GLY A 107 -11.39 5.86 -22.15
C GLY A 107 -12.78 6.13 -21.56
N ASP A 108 -13.52 5.07 -21.24
CA ASP A 108 -14.84 5.14 -20.62
C ASP A 108 -14.88 5.82 -19.24
N PRO A 109 -13.90 5.62 -18.32
CA PRO A 109 -13.81 6.37 -17.07
C PRO A 109 -13.90 7.89 -17.25
N LEU A 110 -13.23 8.41 -18.27
CA LEU A 110 -13.28 9.85 -18.55
C LEU A 110 -14.66 10.32 -19.01
N ARG A 111 -15.34 9.53 -19.87
CA ARG A 111 -16.71 9.83 -20.31
C ARG A 111 -17.68 9.91 -19.13
N LEU A 112 -17.50 9.01 -18.12
CA LEU A 112 -18.32 9.02 -16.90
C LEU A 112 -18.08 10.31 -16.10
N VAL A 113 -16.82 10.71 -15.93
CA VAL A 113 -16.44 11.95 -15.23
C VAL A 113 -17.03 13.17 -15.96
N LEU A 114 -16.86 13.25 -17.27
CA LEU A 114 -17.43 14.34 -18.10
C LEU A 114 -18.97 14.33 -18.09
N GLY A 115 -19.58 13.16 -17.95
CA GLY A 115 -21.03 12.98 -17.79
C GLY A 115 -21.55 13.27 -16.37
N GLY A 116 -20.67 13.67 -15.43
CA GLY A 116 -21.04 13.95 -14.03
C GLY A 116 -21.40 12.70 -13.23
N GLN A 117 -20.92 11.54 -13.63
CA GLN A 117 -21.11 10.27 -12.92
C GLN A 117 -19.93 10.00 -11.99
N ASP A 118 -20.22 9.37 -10.84
CA ASP A 118 -19.18 8.96 -9.91
C ASP A 118 -18.25 7.90 -10.53
N LEU A 119 -16.96 8.02 -10.24
CA LEU A 119 -15.93 7.13 -10.76
C LEU A 119 -15.43 6.22 -9.64
N LYS A 120 -15.64 4.90 -9.81
CA LYS A 120 -15.05 3.89 -8.91
C LYS A 120 -13.56 3.76 -9.19
N TYR A 121 -12.75 3.90 -8.15
CA TYR A 121 -11.32 3.63 -8.26
C TYR A 121 -10.88 2.55 -7.26
N LYS A 122 -9.80 1.86 -7.60
CA LYS A 122 -9.08 0.94 -6.73
C LYS A 122 -7.59 1.22 -6.86
N ILE A 123 -6.89 1.26 -5.72
CA ILE A 123 -5.44 1.23 -5.67
C ILE A 123 -5.01 0.02 -4.87
N GLU A 124 -4.11 -0.77 -5.42
CA GLU A 124 -3.55 -1.94 -4.77
C GLU A 124 -2.05 -2.03 -5.01
N GLY A 125 -1.35 -2.72 -4.14
CA GLY A 125 0.08 -2.84 -4.26
C GLY A 125 0.73 -3.49 -3.05
N ALA A 126 2.02 -3.20 -2.87
CA ALA A 126 2.82 -3.72 -1.78
C ALA A 126 3.75 -2.64 -1.21
N ALA A 127 3.78 -2.54 0.11
CA ALA A 127 4.65 -1.66 0.85
C ALA A 127 5.80 -2.44 1.49
N VAL A 128 7.03 -2.03 1.22
CA VAL A 128 8.23 -2.58 1.87
C VAL A 128 8.51 -1.76 3.12
N ILE A 129 8.35 -2.37 4.26
CA ILE A 129 8.52 -1.76 5.58
C ILE A 129 9.74 -2.34 6.29
N LYS A 130 10.62 -1.47 6.75
CA LYS A 130 11.78 -1.81 7.56
C LYS A 130 11.51 -1.40 9.01
N ALA A 131 11.78 -2.32 9.93
CA ALA A 131 11.75 -2.12 11.37
C ALA A 131 13.08 -2.55 11.99
N SER A 132 13.27 -2.34 13.29
CA SER A 132 14.46 -2.78 14.03
C SER A 132 14.72 -4.29 13.93
N LEU A 133 13.66 -5.09 13.72
CA LEU A 133 13.72 -6.56 13.65
C LEU A 133 13.87 -7.10 12.22
N GLY A 134 13.91 -6.24 11.21
CA GLY A 134 14.04 -6.66 9.80
C GLY A 134 13.11 -5.91 8.85
N THR A 135 13.04 -6.42 7.62
CA THR A 135 12.24 -5.86 6.55
C THR A 135 11.14 -6.86 6.16
N ALA A 136 9.92 -6.35 5.96
CA ALA A 136 8.78 -7.15 5.53
C ALA A 136 7.99 -6.41 4.45
N THR A 137 7.28 -7.18 3.60
CA THR A 137 6.42 -6.63 2.55
C THR A 137 4.95 -6.84 2.92
N TYR A 138 4.18 -5.76 2.89
CA TYR A 138 2.76 -5.76 3.24
C TYR A 138 1.92 -5.42 2.01
N PRO A 139 1.05 -6.32 1.55
CA PRO A 139 0.11 -6.01 0.50
C PRO A 139 -0.98 -5.07 1.02
N PHE A 140 -1.48 -4.20 0.15
CA PHE A 140 -2.65 -3.36 0.43
C PHE A 140 -3.56 -3.28 -0.78
N SER A 141 -4.85 -3.08 -0.52
CA SER A 141 -5.86 -2.80 -1.55
C SER A 141 -6.93 -1.89 -0.96
N LYS A 142 -7.20 -0.78 -1.65
CA LYS A 142 -8.21 0.21 -1.25
C LYS A 142 -9.03 0.62 -2.45
N SER A 143 -10.34 0.72 -2.26
CA SER A 143 -11.28 1.18 -3.28
C SER A 143 -12.31 2.13 -2.69
N ASP A 144 -12.73 3.13 -3.47
CA ASP A 144 -13.76 4.08 -3.11
C ASP A 144 -14.33 4.73 -4.39
N LEU A 145 -15.18 5.74 -4.24
CA LEU A 145 -15.79 6.52 -5.31
C LEU A 145 -15.24 7.94 -5.32
N ILE A 146 -14.78 8.39 -6.48
CA ILE A 146 -14.56 9.82 -6.73
C ILE A 146 -15.93 10.41 -7.02
N LYS A 147 -16.45 11.21 -6.06
CA LYS A 147 -17.71 11.92 -6.22
C LYS A 147 -17.49 13.18 -7.04
N ILE A 148 -18.15 13.27 -8.17
CA ILE A 148 -18.14 14.47 -9.01
C ILE A 148 -19.19 15.43 -8.44
N LYS A 149 -18.74 16.51 -7.78
CA LYS A 149 -19.65 17.60 -7.37
C LYS A 149 -20.19 18.27 -8.63
N LYS A 150 -21.50 18.22 -8.79
CA LYS A 150 -22.24 19.03 -9.77
C LYS A 150 -22.22 20.50 -9.35
#